data_364bcb042f3f700dcabdf34b4457ec26
#
_entry.id   364bcb042f3f700dcabdf34b4457ec26
#
_cell.length_a   1.000
_cell.length_b   1.000
_cell.length_c   1.000
_cell.angle_alpha   90.00
_cell.angle_beta   90.00
_cell.angle_gamma   90.00
#
_symmetry.space_group_name_H-M   'P 1'
#
loop_
_entity.id
_entity.type
_entity.pdbx_description
1 polymer ?
#
loop_
_entity_poly.entity_id
_entity_poly.type
_entity_poly.pdbx_seq_one_letter_code
_entity_poly.pdbx_strand_id
1 'polypeptide(L)'
;MLSVFAYIDQTEIFKIESLSTMDMIERPMKIKHLAGALGAEISGIDLTSNLTSAHYQSIRALLIEHEVIFFRDQDLSPAQQYALASLFGPLQTHPAYAALEGFPEITILESTAEKPSKIECWHSDMTFRLHPPMATLLRSKAIPEKGGDTLWSSLTAAYDGLSTKMQNFLGDLTAVHDFAYGFKESLAEPGGSERLAHAVADNPPVSHPIIRTHPETRKKVIFVNPLFTTHIEGLPAAESRAILRFLYGHITTPEYTCRFAWEANCIAIW
;
A
#
# COMPACT_ATOMS: atom_id res chain seq x y z
N MET A 1 -8.48 12.58 1.22
CA MET A 1 -8.46 11.19 0.72
C MET A 1 -8.97 10.26 1.81
N LEU A 2 -9.53 9.11 1.46
CA LEU A 2 -10.02 8.10 2.41
C LEU A 2 -9.30 6.79 2.14
N SER A 3 -8.54 6.29 3.09
CA SER A 3 -7.74 5.06 2.96
C SER A 3 -8.33 3.93 3.80
N VAL A 4 -8.24 2.70 3.29
CA VAL A 4 -8.64 1.47 3.96
C VAL A 4 -7.55 0.43 3.76
N PHE A 5 -7.19 -0.26 4.84
CA PHE A 5 -6.15 -1.30 4.85
C PHE A 5 -6.81 -2.67 5.04
N ALA A 6 -6.55 -3.61 4.14
CA ALA A 6 -7.06 -4.99 4.21
C ALA A 6 -5.92 -5.97 4.52
N TYR A 7 -6.21 -6.96 5.36
CA TYR A 7 -5.27 -8.02 5.79
C TYR A 7 -5.71 -9.38 5.26
N ILE A 8 -4.76 -10.23 4.87
CA ILE A 8 -5.04 -11.66 4.60
C ILE A 8 -4.63 -12.48 5.82
N ASP A 9 -5.60 -13.22 6.38
CA ASP A 9 -5.30 -14.33 7.26
C ASP A 9 -4.78 -15.50 6.40
N GLN A 10 -3.54 -15.94 6.66
CA GLN A 10 -2.88 -17.01 5.88
C GLN A 10 -3.53 -18.41 6.05
N THR A 11 -4.58 -18.53 6.85
CA THR A 11 -5.24 -19.81 7.14
C THR A 11 -6.42 -20.14 6.21
N GLU A 12 -6.95 -19.19 5.45
CA GLU A 12 -8.06 -19.42 4.52
C GLU A 12 -7.61 -19.38 3.05
N ILE A 13 -7.23 -20.54 2.52
CA ILE A 13 -7.16 -20.78 1.08
C ILE A 13 -8.59 -21.08 0.61
N PHE A 14 -9.26 -20.11 0.01
CA PHE A 14 -10.58 -20.32 -0.57
C PHE A 14 -10.54 -21.35 -1.69
N LYS A 15 -11.30 -22.45 -1.52
CA LYS A 15 -11.65 -23.37 -2.62
C LYS A 15 -12.58 -22.63 -3.59
N ILE A 16 -12.12 -22.53 -4.83
CA ILE A 16 -12.91 -22.01 -5.94
C ILE A 16 -13.91 -23.09 -6.36
N GLU A 17 -15.17 -22.91 -6.07
CA GLU A 17 -16.25 -23.67 -6.72
C GLU A 17 -16.64 -22.97 -8.02
N SER A 18 -16.62 -23.73 -9.10
CA SER A 18 -17.03 -23.30 -10.44
C SER A 18 -18.55 -23.06 -10.47
N LEU A 19 -18.96 -21.83 -10.70
CA LEU A 19 -20.37 -21.51 -11.00
C LEU A 19 -20.52 -21.17 -12.47
N SER A 20 -21.54 -21.82 -13.04
CA SER A 20 -22.00 -21.79 -14.42
C SER A 20 -22.50 -20.42 -14.86
N THR A 21 -22.17 -20.09 -16.10
CA THR A 21 -22.60 -18.96 -16.94
C THR A 21 -24.11 -18.79 -17.07
N MET A 22 -24.60 -17.53 -17.04
CA MET A 22 -25.36 -16.90 -18.15
C MET A 22 -25.82 -15.47 -17.81
N ASP A 23 -25.63 -14.61 -18.83
CA ASP A 23 -26.35 -13.35 -19.12
C ASP A 23 -26.12 -12.13 -18.20
N MET A 24 -25.11 -11.39 -18.55
CA MET A 24 -25.20 -9.95 -18.87
C MET A 24 -23.99 -9.62 -19.77
N ILE A 25 -24.18 -8.91 -20.88
CA ILE A 25 -23.09 -8.40 -21.72
C ILE A 25 -22.41 -7.29 -20.90
N GLU A 26 -21.53 -7.70 -19.99
CA GLU A 26 -20.65 -6.78 -19.28
C GLU A 26 -19.68 -6.18 -20.30
N ARG A 27 -19.60 -4.86 -20.35
CA ARG A 27 -18.56 -4.21 -21.15
C ARG A 27 -17.21 -4.73 -20.61
N PRO A 28 -16.32 -5.27 -21.47
CA PRO A 28 -15.05 -5.78 -20.99
C PRO A 28 -14.25 -4.65 -20.34
N MET A 29 -13.66 -4.92 -19.17
CA MET A 29 -12.73 -4.00 -18.55
C MET A 29 -11.59 -3.68 -19.53
N LYS A 30 -11.27 -2.40 -19.66
CA LYS A 30 -10.16 -1.93 -20.49
C LYS A 30 -9.00 -1.56 -19.57
N ILE A 31 -7.81 -1.97 -19.95
CA ILE A 31 -6.58 -1.77 -19.20
C ILE A 31 -5.70 -0.80 -19.97
N LYS A 32 -5.26 0.26 -19.30
CA LYS A 32 -4.28 1.21 -19.82
C LYS A 32 -3.06 1.19 -18.88
N HIS A 33 -1.96 0.63 -19.36
CA HIS A 33 -0.71 0.62 -18.60
C HIS A 33 -0.18 2.05 -18.42
N LEU A 34 0.31 2.38 -17.20
CA LEU A 34 0.88 3.68 -16.88
C LEU A 34 2.41 3.69 -17.00
N ALA A 35 3.06 2.56 -16.68
CA ALA A 35 4.50 2.39 -16.82
C ALA A 35 4.84 0.94 -17.19
N GLY A 36 6.13 0.69 -17.47
CA GLY A 36 6.58 -0.64 -17.88
C GLY A 36 6.64 -1.66 -16.74
N ALA A 37 6.89 -1.22 -15.51
CA ALA A 37 7.08 -2.12 -14.37
C ALA A 37 5.80 -2.34 -13.56
N LEU A 38 4.92 -1.33 -13.46
CA LEU A 38 3.70 -1.40 -12.66
C LEU A 38 2.69 -0.34 -13.11
N GLY A 39 1.48 -0.45 -12.59
CA GLY A 39 0.44 0.56 -12.69
C GLY A 39 -0.46 0.39 -13.91
N ALA A 40 -1.76 0.19 -13.65
CA ALA A 40 -2.77 0.13 -14.70
C ALA A 40 -4.01 0.95 -14.33
N GLU A 41 -4.49 1.78 -15.24
CA GLU A 41 -5.79 2.45 -15.15
C GLU A 41 -6.85 1.53 -15.77
N ILE A 42 -7.86 1.19 -14.98
CA ILE A 42 -8.93 0.25 -15.33
C ILE A 42 -10.21 1.04 -15.59
N SER A 43 -10.84 0.76 -16.72
CA SER A 43 -12.13 1.37 -17.09
C SER A 43 -13.11 0.31 -17.59
N GLY A 44 -14.38 0.68 -17.75
CA GLY A 44 -15.45 -0.24 -18.17
C GLY A 44 -16.10 -1.00 -17.01
N ILE A 45 -15.78 -0.65 -15.77
CA ILE A 45 -16.42 -1.15 -14.56
C ILE A 45 -16.91 0.03 -13.71
N ASP A 46 -18.06 -0.13 -13.10
CA ASP A 46 -18.64 0.79 -12.12
C ASP A 46 -18.59 0.15 -10.73
N LEU A 47 -17.67 0.65 -9.89
CA LEU A 47 -17.47 0.16 -8.52
C LEU A 47 -18.60 0.60 -7.57
N THR A 48 -19.48 1.51 -7.98
CA THR A 48 -20.66 1.92 -7.20
C THR A 48 -21.81 0.90 -7.33
N SER A 49 -21.72 0.02 -8.34
CA SER A 49 -22.72 -1.02 -8.59
C SER A 49 -22.53 -2.24 -7.67
N ASN A 50 -23.47 -3.17 -7.71
CA ASN A 50 -23.32 -4.46 -7.03
C ASN A 50 -22.28 -5.32 -7.76
N LEU A 51 -21.05 -5.37 -7.21
CA LEU A 51 -19.98 -6.19 -7.75
C LEU A 51 -20.27 -7.67 -7.54
N THR A 52 -20.13 -8.46 -8.60
CA THR A 52 -20.20 -9.91 -8.55
C THR A 52 -18.87 -10.52 -8.08
N SER A 53 -18.88 -11.80 -7.68
CA SER A 53 -17.64 -12.52 -7.37
C SER A 53 -16.66 -12.55 -8.55
N ALA A 54 -17.16 -12.57 -9.80
CA ALA A 54 -16.32 -12.52 -11.00
C ALA A 54 -15.63 -11.15 -11.15
N HIS A 55 -16.34 -10.03 -10.90
CA HIS A 55 -15.74 -8.69 -10.86
C HIS A 55 -14.61 -8.62 -9.85
N TYR A 56 -14.86 -9.12 -8.64
CA TYR A 56 -13.86 -9.13 -7.58
C TYR A 56 -12.61 -9.94 -7.96
N GLN A 57 -12.79 -11.17 -8.48
CA GLN A 57 -11.67 -11.99 -8.93
C GLN A 57 -10.84 -11.30 -10.01
N SER A 58 -11.51 -10.61 -10.95
CA SER A 58 -10.85 -9.85 -12.00
C SER A 58 -10.07 -8.65 -11.44
N ILE A 59 -10.64 -7.87 -10.52
CA ILE A 59 -9.96 -6.75 -9.85
C ILE A 59 -8.74 -7.25 -9.08
N ARG A 60 -8.87 -8.36 -8.34
CA ARG A 60 -7.75 -8.96 -7.61
C ARG A 60 -6.64 -9.46 -8.56
N ALA A 61 -7.00 -10.11 -9.64
CA ALA A 61 -6.03 -10.57 -10.65
C ALA A 61 -5.25 -9.38 -11.26
N LEU A 62 -5.96 -8.30 -11.58
CA LEU A 62 -5.35 -7.07 -12.09
C LEU A 62 -4.42 -6.42 -11.05
N LEU A 63 -4.81 -6.40 -9.78
CA LEU A 63 -3.93 -5.89 -8.71
C LEU A 63 -2.65 -6.72 -8.61
N ILE A 64 -2.75 -8.05 -8.63
CA ILE A 64 -1.60 -8.96 -8.56
C ILE A 64 -0.69 -8.82 -9.78
N GLU A 65 -1.26 -8.60 -10.96
CA GLU A 65 -0.50 -8.44 -12.21
C GLU A 65 0.20 -7.08 -12.30
N HIS A 66 -0.50 -6.01 -11.91
CA HIS A 66 -0.03 -4.64 -12.13
C HIS A 66 0.50 -3.94 -10.87
N GLU A 67 0.45 -4.58 -9.71
CA GLU A 67 0.94 -4.12 -8.40
C GLU A 67 0.24 -2.86 -7.86
N VAL A 68 -0.28 -1.99 -8.72
CA VAL A 68 -1.20 -0.89 -8.40
C VAL A 68 -2.19 -0.69 -9.54
N ILE A 69 -3.47 -0.55 -9.19
CA ILE A 69 -4.56 -0.30 -10.16
C ILE A 69 -5.35 0.94 -9.79
N PHE A 70 -5.83 1.64 -10.81
CA PHE A 70 -6.52 2.91 -10.67
C PHE A 70 -7.88 2.88 -11.38
N PHE A 71 -8.86 3.55 -10.77
CA PHE A 71 -10.19 3.73 -11.33
C PHE A 71 -10.56 5.21 -11.25
N ARG A 72 -11.12 5.78 -12.33
CA ARG A 72 -11.63 7.15 -12.35
C ARG A 72 -13.14 7.16 -12.21
N ASP A 73 -13.71 8.29 -11.84
CA ASP A 73 -15.14 8.55 -11.78
C ASP A 73 -15.93 7.55 -10.90
N GLN A 74 -15.36 7.18 -9.75
CA GLN A 74 -15.95 6.23 -8.80
C GLN A 74 -16.43 6.94 -7.53
N ASP A 75 -17.64 7.48 -7.53
CA ASP A 75 -18.21 8.19 -6.37
C ASP A 75 -18.81 7.22 -5.34
N LEU A 76 -17.97 6.40 -4.72
CA LEU A 76 -18.39 5.46 -3.69
C LEU A 76 -18.92 6.18 -2.44
N SER A 77 -20.00 5.68 -1.85
CA SER A 77 -20.31 5.96 -0.46
C SER A 77 -19.29 5.30 0.48
N PRO A 78 -19.19 5.72 1.75
CA PRO A 78 -18.33 5.04 2.73
C PRO A 78 -18.64 3.54 2.86
N ALA A 79 -19.92 3.16 2.83
CA ALA A 79 -20.34 1.76 2.91
C ALA A 79 -19.87 0.94 1.69
N GLN A 80 -19.93 1.53 0.48
CA GLN A 80 -19.41 0.87 -0.73
C GLN A 80 -17.88 0.77 -0.71
N GLN A 81 -17.18 1.80 -0.22
CA GLN A 81 -15.72 1.76 -0.05
C GLN A 81 -15.32 0.67 0.95
N TYR A 82 -16.02 0.58 2.08
CA TYR A 82 -15.83 -0.48 3.09
C TYR A 82 -16.06 -1.87 2.48
N ALA A 83 -17.19 -2.06 1.78
CA ALA A 83 -17.53 -3.33 1.14
C ALA A 83 -16.47 -3.75 0.10
N LEU A 84 -16.03 -2.82 -0.77
CA LEU A 84 -14.98 -3.08 -1.76
C LEU A 84 -13.67 -3.48 -1.10
N ALA A 85 -13.24 -2.75 -0.07
CA ALA A 85 -11.99 -3.06 0.64
C ALA A 85 -12.06 -4.40 1.38
N SER A 86 -13.22 -4.77 1.96
CA SER A 86 -13.44 -6.04 2.67
C SER A 86 -13.23 -7.26 1.77
N LEU A 87 -13.33 -7.11 0.46
CA LEU A 87 -13.07 -8.18 -0.50
C LEU A 87 -11.59 -8.60 -0.55
N PHE A 88 -10.67 -7.78 -0.05
CA PHE A 88 -9.24 -8.07 0.01
C PHE A 88 -8.80 -8.70 1.34
N GLY A 89 -9.70 -8.82 2.31
CA GLY A 89 -9.44 -9.44 3.62
C GLY A 89 -9.98 -8.61 4.80
N PRO A 90 -9.73 -9.02 6.04
CA PRO A 90 -10.10 -8.27 7.23
C PRO A 90 -9.50 -6.86 7.20
N LEU A 91 -10.34 -5.85 7.46
CA LEU A 91 -9.89 -4.47 7.46
C LEU A 91 -9.16 -4.12 8.75
N GLN A 92 -8.22 -3.20 8.66
CA GLN A 92 -7.44 -2.72 9.79
C GLN A 92 -7.69 -1.24 10.04
N THR A 93 -7.74 -0.85 11.32
CA THR A 93 -7.74 0.55 11.73
C THR A 93 -6.32 1.09 11.71
N HIS A 94 -6.16 2.38 11.37
CA HIS A 94 -4.86 3.04 11.43
C HIS A 94 -4.66 3.69 12.81
N PRO A 95 -3.54 3.40 13.52
CA PRO A 95 -3.38 3.83 14.92
C PRO A 95 -3.12 5.33 15.10
N ALA A 96 -2.69 6.05 14.05
CA ALA A 96 -2.25 7.44 14.17
C ALA A 96 -3.19 8.48 13.54
N TYR A 97 -4.15 8.06 12.70
CA TYR A 97 -5.02 8.98 11.98
C TYR A 97 -6.47 8.89 12.41
N ALA A 98 -7.21 9.99 12.18
CA ALA A 98 -8.64 10.01 12.44
C ALA A 98 -9.39 9.07 11.48
N ALA A 99 -10.37 8.38 12.02
CA ALA A 99 -11.28 7.54 11.25
C ALA A 99 -12.54 8.32 10.85
N LEU A 100 -13.21 7.83 9.81
CA LEU A 100 -14.52 8.33 9.42
C LEU A 100 -15.59 7.88 10.44
N GLU A 101 -16.48 8.78 10.82
CA GLU A 101 -17.59 8.46 11.72
C GLU A 101 -18.43 7.30 11.16
N GLY A 102 -18.66 6.28 11.99
CA GLY A 102 -19.37 5.05 11.61
C GLY A 102 -18.54 4.02 10.82
N PHE A 103 -17.30 4.34 10.43
CA PHE A 103 -16.40 3.47 9.69
C PHE A 103 -14.96 3.58 10.22
N PRO A 104 -14.64 2.95 11.34
CA PRO A 104 -13.35 3.10 12.01
C PRO A 104 -12.16 2.61 11.16
N GLU A 105 -12.39 1.77 10.17
CA GLU A 105 -11.37 1.27 9.24
C GLU A 105 -11.10 2.25 8.07
N ILE A 106 -11.97 3.26 7.88
CA ILE A 106 -11.75 4.29 6.87
C ILE A 106 -11.00 5.46 7.49
N THR A 107 -9.75 5.59 7.15
CA THR A 107 -8.86 6.67 7.61
C THR A 107 -9.04 7.92 6.76
N ILE A 108 -9.15 9.08 7.40
CA ILE A 108 -9.20 10.38 6.73
C ILE A 108 -7.79 10.94 6.58
N LEU A 109 -7.33 11.12 5.35
CA LEU A 109 -6.07 11.78 5.02
C LEU A 109 -6.38 13.15 4.41
N GLU A 110 -6.11 14.19 5.17
CA GLU A 110 -6.35 15.58 4.77
C GLU A 110 -5.07 16.39 4.97
N SER A 111 -4.72 17.19 3.97
CA SER A 111 -3.69 18.22 4.11
C SER A 111 -4.17 19.53 3.52
N THR A 112 -3.84 20.63 4.21
CA THR A 112 -4.13 22.01 3.80
C THR A 112 -2.86 22.83 3.84
N ALA A 113 -2.90 24.07 3.37
CA ALA A 113 -1.77 24.98 3.47
C ALA A 113 -1.35 25.24 4.93
N GLU A 114 -2.34 25.27 5.86
CA GLU A 114 -2.13 25.48 7.29
C GLU A 114 -1.69 24.20 8.01
N LYS A 115 -2.06 23.04 7.46
CA LYS A 115 -1.74 21.72 8.00
C LYS A 115 -1.24 20.79 6.89
N PRO A 116 0.01 20.97 6.43
CA PRO A 116 0.58 20.14 5.36
C PRO A 116 0.76 18.69 5.80
N SER A 117 0.84 17.80 4.81
CA SER A 117 1.21 16.40 5.07
C SER A 117 2.60 16.31 5.68
N LYS A 118 2.79 15.39 6.63
CA LYS A 118 4.09 15.05 7.21
C LYS A 118 4.73 13.83 6.58
N ILE A 119 3.99 13.13 5.73
CA ILE A 119 4.48 11.95 5.03
C ILE A 119 4.73 12.32 3.57
N GLU A 120 5.98 12.72 3.30
CA GLU A 120 6.44 13.11 1.97
C GLU A 120 7.54 12.18 1.44
N CYS A 121 7.83 11.09 2.16
CA CYS A 121 8.84 10.12 1.75
C CYS A 121 8.22 8.84 1.22
N TRP A 122 9.01 8.11 0.45
CA TRP A 122 8.65 6.77 -0.02
C TRP A 122 8.42 5.84 1.16
N HIS A 123 7.33 5.07 1.11
CA HIS A 123 7.00 4.10 2.15
C HIS A 123 6.15 2.97 1.58
N SER A 124 6.08 1.88 2.34
CA SER A 124 5.01 0.89 2.23
C SER A 124 4.18 0.97 3.50
N ASP A 125 2.87 0.83 3.35
CA ASP A 125 1.94 1.04 4.45
C ASP A 125 2.13 0.01 5.57
N MET A 126 2.07 0.50 6.81
CA MET A 126 2.00 -0.28 8.04
C MET A 126 3.06 -1.40 8.17
N THR A 127 4.25 -1.22 7.59
CA THR A 127 5.35 -2.21 7.69
C THR A 127 5.90 -2.36 9.11
N PHE A 128 5.50 -1.49 10.03
CA PHE A 128 5.75 -1.63 11.47
C PHE A 128 4.90 -2.72 12.14
N ARG A 129 3.96 -3.35 11.43
CA ARG A 129 3.21 -4.50 11.93
C ARG A 129 3.88 -5.81 11.54
N LEU A 130 3.79 -6.80 12.42
CA LEU A 130 4.27 -8.15 12.15
C LEU A 130 3.60 -8.76 10.90
N HIS A 131 2.32 -8.44 10.73
CA HIS A 131 1.51 -8.82 9.57
C HIS A 131 0.98 -7.54 8.89
N PRO A 132 1.75 -6.97 7.94
CA PRO A 132 1.30 -5.80 7.17
C PRO A 132 0.03 -6.12 6.36
N PRO A 133 -0.80 -5.13 6.05
CA PRO A 133 -1.99 -5.33 5.23
C PRO A 133 -1.64 -5.88 3.85
N MET A 134 -2.58 -6.63 3.27
CA MET A 134 -2.44 -7.18 1.91
C MET A 134 -2.48 -6.06 0.85
N ALA A 135 -3.35 -5.09 1.07
CA ALA A 135 -3.56 -3.99 0.14
C ALA A 135 -4.02 -2.74 0.88
N THR A 136 -3.80 -1.60 0.26
CA THR A 136 -4.39 -0.32 0.64
C THR A 136 -5.34 0.14 -0.46
N LEU A 137 -6.53 0.61 -0.07
CA LEU A 137 -7.48 1.27 -0.96
C LEU A 137 -7.55 2.75 -0.59
N LEU A 138 -7.20 3.63 -1.51
CA LEU A 138 -7.25 5.08 -1.33
C LEU A 138 -8.26 5.69 -2.29
N ARG A 139 -9.19 6.50 -1.77
CA ARG A 139 -10.13 7.26 -2.56
C ARG A 139 -9.87 8.76 -2.44
N SER A 140 -9.82 9.45 -3.56
CA SER A 140 -9.73 10.91 -3.60
C SER A 140 -11.11 11.56 -3.44
N LYS A 141 -11.17 12.68 -2.70
CA LYS A 141 -12.37 13.50 -2.52
C LYS A 141 -12.14 14.92 -3.03
N ALA A 142 -11.17 15.61 -2.49
CA ALA A 142 -10.77 16.96 -2.88
C ALA A 142 -9.30 16.92 -3.29
N ILE A 143 -9.04 17.34 -4.52
CA ILE A 143 -7.69 17.34 -5.12
C ILE A 143 -7.43 18.76 -5.62
N PRO A 144 -6.24 19.32 -5.40
CA PRO A 144 -5.86 20.62 -5.94
C PRO A 144 -5.78 20.56 -7.47
N GLU A 145 -5.98 21.72 -8.12
CA GLU A 145 -5.86 21.84 -9.58
C GLU A 145 -4.47 21.42 -10.09
N LYS A 146 -3.43 21.61 -9.28
CA LYS A 146 -2.04 21.30 -9.61
C LYS A 146 -1.34 20.63 -8.43
N GLY A 147 -0.54 19.61 -8.72
CA GLY A 147 0.19 18.84 -7.73
C GLY A 147 -0.67 17.79 -7.01
N GLY A 148 -0.12 17.23 -5.94
CA GLY A 148 -0.78 16.17 -5.18
C GLY A 148 -0.76 14.80 -5.87
N ASP A 149 0.03 14.64 -6.93
CA ASP A 149 0.25 13.34 -7.57
C ASP A 149 0.89 12.36 -6.58
N THR A 150 0.59 11.08 -6.76
CA THR A 150 1.28 10.02 -6.02
C THR A 150 2.13 9.19 -6.97
N LEU A 151 3.29 8.75 -6.45
CA LEU A 151 4.18 7.85 -7.15
C LEU A 151 4.17 6.49 -6.45
N TRP A 152 4.22 5.42 -7.22
CA TRP A 152 4.39 4.04 -6.74
C TRP A 152 5.64 3.44 -7.34
N SER A 153 6.24 2.48 -6.65
CA SER A 153 7.41 1.74 -7.11
C SER A 153 7.18 0.24 -7.01
N SER A 154 7.54 -0.49 -8.06
CA SER A 154 7.56 -1.95 -8.08
C SER A 154 8.76 -2.47 -7.30
N LEU A 155 8.53 -2.97 -6.09
CA LEU A 155 9.57 -3.60 -5.28
C LEU A 155 9.99 -4.96 -5.84
N THR A 156 9.17 -5.56 -6.69
CA THR A 156 9.47 -6.78 -7.45
C THR A 156 10.48 -6.48 -8.56
N ALA A 157 10.18 -5.49 -9.42
CA ALA A 157 11.09 -5.09 -10.50
C ALA A 157 12.41 -4.54 -9.94
N ALA A 158 12.36 -3.80 -8.83
CA ALA A 158 13.56 -3.33 -8.15
C ALA A 158 14.43 -4.49 -7.64
N TYR A 159 13.83 -5.57 -7.10
CA TYR A 159 14.59 -6.77 -6.72
C TYR A 159 15.22 -7.43 -7.95
N ASP A 160 14.48 -7.61 -9.02
CA ASP A 160 14.97 -8.22 -10.27
C ASP A 160 16.10 -7.40 -10.91
N GLY A 161 16.11 -6.09 -10.72
CA GLY A 161 17.16 -5.17 -11.15
C GLY A 161 18.46 -5.21 -10.32
N LEU A 162 18.47 -5.89 -9.17
CA LEU A 162 19.70 -6.10 -8.40
C LEU A 162 20.58 -7.15 -9.05
N SER A 163 21.91 -6.97 -8.95
CA SER A 163 22.84 -8.04 -9.33
C SER A 163 22.65 -9.28 -8.45
N THR A 164 22.90 -10.48 -8.99
CA THR A 164 22.84 -11.73 -8.23
C THR A 164 23.68 -11.71 -6.94
N LYS A 165 24.83 -11.02 -6.97
CA LYS A 165 25.67 -10.85 -5.77
C LYS A 165 24.94 -10.05 -4.69
N MET A 166 24.26 -8.97 -5.08
CA MET A 166 23.48 -8.15 -4.14
C MET A 166 22.24 -8.89 -3.63
N GLN A 167 21.52 -9.60 -4.51
CA GLN A 167 20.39 -10.45 -4.12
C GLN A 167 20.81 -11.50 -3.07
N ASN A 168 21.93 -12.18 -3.29
CA ASN A 168 22.46 -13.16 -2.35
C ASN A 168 22.90 -12.51 -1.02
N PHE A 169 23.57 -11.37 -1.08
CA PHE A 169 24.01 -10.65 0.13
C PHE A 169 22.82 -10.19 1.00
N LEU A 170 21.76 -9.69 0.37
CA LEU A 170 20.58 -9.20 1.09
C LEU A 170 19.64 -10.31 1.57
N GLY A 171 19.76 -11.51 1.00
CA GLY A 171 18.79 -12.61 1.20
C GLY A 171 18.66 -13.08 2.64
N ASP A 172 19.74 -13.00 3.43
CA ASP A 172 19.78 -13.45 4.83
C ASP A 172 19.67 -12.29 5.83
N LEU A 173 19.52 -11.04 5.34
CA LEU A 173 19.47 -9.86 6.21
C LEU A 173 18.04 -9.55 6.63
N THR A 174 17.90 -9.08 7.88
CA THR A 174 16.65 -8.57 8.45
C THR A 174 16.81 -7.10 8.83
N ALA A 175 15.71 -6.36 8.76
CA ALA A 175 15.67 -4.95 9.14
C ALA A 175 14.53 -4.69 10.13
N VAL A 176 14.77 -3.78 11.06
CA VAL A 176 13.80 -3.38 12.07
C VAL A 176 12.93 -2.27 11.53
N HIS A 177 11.62 -2.44 11.65
CA HIS A 177 10.59 -1.45 11.33
C HIS A 177 9.92 -0.99 12.62
N ASP A 178 9.74 0.33 12.76
CA ASP A 178 9.29 0.93 14.01
C ASP A 178 8.21 2.01 13.74
N PHE A 179 7.07 1.85 14.41
CA PHE A 179 5.99 2.84 14.40
C PHE A 179 6.45 4.20 14.93
N ALA A 180 7.12 4.21 16.10
CA ALA A 180 7.54 5.45 16.73
C ALA A 180 8.56 6.23 15.87
N TYR A 181 9.43 5.52 15.16
CA TYR A 181 10.35 6.13 14.21
C TYR A 181 9.62 6.81 13.04
N GLY A 182 8.62 6.14 12.46
CA GLY A 182 7.83 6.69 11.35
C GLY A 182 6.98 7.90 11.75
N PHE A 183 6.51 7.94 12.99
CA PHE A 183 5.67 9.02 13.53
C PHE A 183 6.42 9.97 14.49
N LYS A 184 7.75 10.00 14.41
CA LYS A 184 8.61 10.81 15.30
C LYS A 184 8.25 12.30 15.31
N GLU A 185 7.85 12.87 14.17
CA GLU A 185 7.43 14.27 14.08
C GLU A 185 6.10 14.49 14.79
N SER A 186 5.14 13.58 14.61
CA SER A 186 3.85 13.63 15.30
C SER A 186 3.98 13.40 16.81
N LEU A 187 4.94 12.57 17.23
CA LEU A 187 5.27 12.35 18.64
C LEU A 187 5.94 13.57 19.28
N ALA A 188 6.71 14.35 18.51
CA ALA A 188 7.37 15.57 18.98
C ALA A 188 6.44 16.79 19.09
N GLU A 189 5.22 16.72 18.56
CA GLU A 189 4.23 17.79 18.71
C GLU A 189 3.76 17.93 20.17
N PRO A 190 3.32 19.13 20.57
CA PRO A 190 2.65 19.30 21.85
C PRO A 190 1.46 18.33 22.03
N GLY A 191 1.49 17.49 23.08
CA GLY A 191 0.50 16.45 23.33
C GLY A 191 0.59 15.22 22.40
N GLY A 192 1.59 15.18 21.51
CA GLY A 192 1.77 14.09 20.55
C GLY A 192 2.10 12.75 21.21
N SER A 193 2.98 12.77 22.22
CA SER A 193 3.37 11.57 22.97
C SER A 193 2.19 10.97 23.73
N GLU A 194 1.35 11.78 24.37
CA GLU A 194 0.15 11.31 25.09
C GLU A 194 -0.89 10.77 24.11
N ARG A 195 -1.13 11.49 23.01
CA ARG A 195 -2.09 11.10 21.97
C ARG A 195 -1.73 9.77 21.33
N LEU A 196 -0.45 9.49 21.11
CA LEU A 196 0.04 8.28 20.42
C LEU A 196 0.57 7.20 21.38
N ALA A 197 0.46 7.39 22.71
CA ALA A 197 1.02 6.45 23.68
C ALA A 197 0.53 5.01 23.49
N HIS A 198 -0.76 4.81 23.31
CA HIS A 198 -1.35 3.49 23.05
C HIS A 198 -0.87 2.91 21.70
N ALA A 199 -0.84 3.75 20.65
CA ALA A 199 -0.35 3.32 19.34
C ALA A 199 1.10 2.85 19.38
N VAL A 200 1.96 3.53 20.11
CA VAL A 200 3.37 3.12 20.32
C VAL A 200 3.44 1.81 21.11
N ALA A 201 2.67 1.68 22.19
CA ALA A 201 2.66 0.47 23.03
C ALA A 201 2.16 -0.76 22.26
N ASP A 202 1.13 -0.59 21.43
CA ASP A 202 0.50 -1.68 20.63
C ASP A 202 1.31 -2.06 19.39
N ASN A 203 2.26 -1.22 18.97
CA ASN A 203 3.10 -1.46 17.79
C ASN A 203 4.59 -1.34 18.16
N PRO A 204 5.14 -2.28 18.97
CA PRO A 204 6.57 -2.32 19.24
C PRO A 204 7.37 -2.59 17.93
N PRO A 205 8.66 -2.23 17.88
CA PRO A 205 9.49 -2.51 16.71
C PRO A 205 9.44 -3.99 16.32
N VAL A 206 9.38 -4.26 15.01
CA VAL A 206 9.33 -5.60 14.44
C VAL A 206 10.43 -5.80 13.41
N SER A 207 10.92 -7.03 13.29
CA SER A 207 11.94 -7.40 12.30
C SER A 207 11.29 -8.06 11.11
N HIS A 208 11.69 -7.63 9.91
CA HIS A 208 11.29 -8.25 8.64
C HIS A 208 12.53 -8.61 7.81
N PRO A 209 12.48 -9.71 7.04
CA PRO A 209 13.50 -9.95 6.01
C PRO A 209 13.56 -8.77 5.04
N ILE A 210 14.76 -8.31 4.69
CA ILE A 210 14.94 -7.27 3.65
C ILE A 210 14.41 -7.77 2.32
N ILE A 211 14.60 -9.05 2.02
CA ILE A 211 14.03 -9.72 0.84
C ILE A 211 12.91 -10.64 1.29
N ARG A 212 11.67 -10.24 0.99
CA ARG A 212 10.49 -11.07 1.27
C ARG A 212 10.01 -11.79 0.01
N THR A 213 9.28 -12.87 0.21
CA THR A 213 8.55 -13.55 -0.86
C THR A 213 7.09 -13.12 -0.81
N HIS A 214 6.59 -12.55 -1.89
CA HIS A 214 5.17 -12.19 -1.99
C HIS A 214 4.31 -13.46 -1.86
N PRO A 215 3.30 -13.49 -0.98
CA PRO A 215 2.59 -14.72 -0.65
C PRO A 215 1.84 -15.34 -1.82
N GLU A 216 1.33 -14.53 -2.75
CA GLU A 216 0.54 -14.99 -3.91
C GLU A 216 1.40 -15.20 -5.14
N THR A 217 2.16 -14.17 -5.57
CA THR A 217 2.97 -14.25 -6.80
C THR A 217 4.22 -15.09 -6.65
N ARG A 218 4.67 -15.35 -5.42
CA ARG A 218 5.94 -16.00 -5.06
C ARG A 218 7.18 -15.25 -5.54
N LYS A 219 7.03 -14.08 -6.12
CA LYS A 219 8.13 -13.20 -6.49
C LYS A 219 8.84 -12.64 -5.26
N LYS A 220 10.10 -12.31 -5.40
CA LYS A 220 10.88 -11.63 -4.37
C LYS A 220 10.66 -10.13 -4.43
N VAL A 221 10.63 -9.48 -3.27
CA VAL A 221 10.46 -8.02 -3.13
C VAL A 221 11.47 -7.47 -2.15
N ILE A 222 11.92 -6.23 -2.39
CA ILE A 222 12.73 -5.47 -1.43
C ILE A 222 11.78 -4.86 -0.40
N PHE A 223 11.86 -5.30 0.86
CA PHE A 223 10.92 -4.89 1.91
C PHE A 223 11.57 -3.97 2.94
N VAL A 224 12.00 -2.80 2.49
CA VAL A 224 12.49 -1.69 3.34
C VAL A 224 11.95 -0.37 2.81
N ASN A 225 11.76 0.61 3.70
CA ASN A 225 11.36 1.96 3.32
C ASN A 225 11.93 3.01 4.30
N PRO A 226 12.16 4.26 3.86
CA PRO A 226 12.74 5.29 4.71
C PRO A 226 11.84 5.78 5.84
N LEU A 227 10.51 5.52 5.78
CA LEU A 227 9.58 5.97 6.82
C LEU A 227 9.68 5.12 8.08
N PHE A 228 9.65 3.79 7.94
CA PHE A 228 9.57 2.87 9.09
C PHE A 228 10.83 2.07 9.37
N THR A 229 11.71 1.85 8.37
CA THR A 229 12.91 1.04 8.56
C THR A 229 14.00 1.83 9.30
N THR A 230 14.40 1.35 10.45
CA THR A 230 15.36 2.02 11.33
C THR A 230 16.80 1.58 11.05
N HIS A 231 17.05 0.26 10.99
CA HIS A 231 18.37 -0.31 10.78
C HIS A 231 18.31 -1.77 10.34
N ILE A 232 19.42 -2.28 9.83
CA ILE A 232 19.62 -3.71 9.52
C ILE A 232 20.23 -4.38 10.76
N GLU A 233 19.64 -5.49 11.20
CA GLU A 233 20.09 -6.22 12.38
C GLU A 233 21.49 -6.83 12.17
N GLY A 234 22.26 -6.87 13.24
CA GLY A 234 23.59 -7.46 13.24
C GLY A 234 24.69 -6.66 12.53
N LEU A 235 24.35 -5.53 11.89
CA LEU A 235 25.33 -4.67 11.24
C LEU A 235 25.64 -3.40 12.04
N PRO A 236 26.92 -2.95 12.04
CA PRO A 236 27.28 -1.64 12.57
C PRO A 236 26.46 -0.53 11.88
N ALA A 237 26.17 0.54 12.63
CA ALA A 237 25.30 1.61 12.15
C ALA A 237 25.77 2.26 10.83
N ALA A 238 27.07 2.32 10.57
CA ALA A 238 27.63 2.88 9.33
C ALA A 238 27.31 1.99 8.13
N GLU A 239 27.45 0.68 8.25
CA GLU A 239 27.16 -0.30 7.20
C GLU A 239 25.67 -0.37 6.93
N SER A 240 24.84 -0.49 7.97
CA SER A 240 23.39 -0.48 7.88
C SER A 240 22.88 0.75 7.11
N ARG A 241 23.35 1.96 7.50
CA ARG A 241 22.97 3.19 6.81
C ARG A 241 23.40 3.23 5.33
N ALA A 242 24.59 2.72 5.02
CA ALA A 242 25.09 2.69 3.64
C ALA A 242 24.24 1.79 2.74
N ILE A 243 23.90 0.59 3.23
CA ILE A 243 23.05 -0.38 2.50
C ILE A 243 21.63 0.16 2.34
N LEU A 244 20.99 0.65 3.41
CA LEU A 244 19.66 1.22 3.34
C LEU A 244 19.58 2.41 2.39
N ARG A 245 20.58 3.31 2.39
CA ARG A 245 20.64 4.44 1.45
C ARG A 245 20.74 3.95 0.00
N PHE A 246 21.53 2.94 -0.27
CA PHE A 246 21.61 2.31 -1.59
C PHE A 246 20.25 1.77 -2.01
N LEU A 247 19.57 1.00 -1.14
CA LEU A 247 18.26 0.40 -1.44
C LEU A 247 17.19 1.46 -1.66
N TYR A 248 17.16 2.53 -0.85
CA TYR A 248 16.19 3.62 -1.03
C TYR A 248 16.37 4.34 -2.37
N GLY A 249 17.61 4.56 -2.81
CA GLY A 249 17.88 5.11 -4.14
C GLY A 249 17.52 4.14 -5.26
N HIS A 250 17.79 2.86 -5.06
CA HIS A 250 17.53 1.82 -6.06
C HIS A 250 16.04 1.60 -6.30
N ILE A 251 15.22 1.46 -5.23
CA ILE A 251 13.77 1.26 -5.37
C ILE A 251 13.04 2.45 -5.99
N THR A 252 13.65 3.63 -6.00
CA THR A 252 13.06 4.86 -6.56
C THR A 252 13.60 5.21 -7.95
N THR A 253 14.32 4.28 -8.58
CA THR A 253 14.77 4.39 -9.97
C THR A 253 13.56 4.55 -10.89
N PRO A 254 13.56 5.52 -11.82
CA PRO A 254 12.38 5.85 -12.65
C PRO A 254 11.77 4.65 -13.39
N GLU A 255 12.59 3.69 -13.82
CA GLU A 255 12.16 2.48 -14.53
C GLU A 255 11.27 1.57 -13.69
N TYR A 256 11.34 1.66 -12.37
CA TYR A 256 10.52 0.87 -11.44
C TYR A 256 9.30 1.64 -10.95
N THR A 257 9.08 2.88 -11.40
CA THR A 257 8.06 3.76 -10.84
C THR A 257 6.93 4.07 -11.82
N CYS A 258 5.76 4.37 -11.30
CA CYS A 258 4.71 5.05 -12.03
C CYS A 258 4.20 6.26 -11.23
N ARG A 259 3.58 7.23 -11.93
CA ARG A 259 2.96 8.41 -11.35
C ARG A 259 1.49 8.45 -11.75
N PHE A 260 0.63 8.78 -10.81
CA PHE A 260 -0.79 8.99 -11.05
C PHE A 260 -1.21 10.40 -10.62
N ALA A 261 -1.77 11.14 -11.57
CA ALA A 261 -2.41 12.41 -11.33
C ALA A 261 -3.86 12.16 -10.90
N TRP A 262 -4.17 12.59 -9.68
CA TRP A 262 -5.48 12.40 -9.08
C TRP A 262 -6.50 13.40 -9.64
N GLU A 263 -7.72 12.94 -9.74
CA GLU A 263 -8.94 13.73 -9.91
C GLU A 263 -9.90 13.38 -8.77
N ALA A 264 -10.98 14.14 -8.61
CA ALA A 264 -12.00 13.77 -7.63
C ALA A 264 -12.61 12.41 -7.99
N ASN A 265 -12.95 11.61 -6.96
CA ASN A 265 -13.53 10.28 -7.11
C ASN A 265 -12.67 9.27 -7.88
N CYS A 266 -11.35 9.42 -7.86
CA CYS A 266 -10.44 8.36 -8.25
C CYS A 266 -10.25 7.37 -7.09
N ILE A 267 -9.99 6.11 -7.44
CA ILE A 267 -9.61 5.05 -6.49
C ILE A 267 -8.28 4.48 -6.94
N ALA A 268 -7.35 4.28 -6.01
CA ALA A 268 -6.16 3.47 -6.19
C ALA A 268 -6.20 2.28 -5.23
N ILE A 269 -5.73 1.12 -5.69
CA ILE A 269 -5.55 -0.09 -4.87
C ILE A 269 -4.16 -0.62 -5.14
N TRP A 270 -3.33 -0.83 -4.07
CA TRP A 270 -1.96 -1.34 -4.20
C TRP A 270 -1.55 -2.24 -3.05
#